data_be3c48c5335f19fb80e0c74d51fb6cea
#
_entry.id   be3c48c5335f19fb80e0c74d51fb6cea
#
_cell.length_a   1.000
_cell.length_b   1.000
_cell.length_c   1.000
_cell.angle_alpha   90.00
_cell.angle_beta   90.00
_cell.angle_gamma   90.00
#
_symmetry.space_group_name_H-M   'P 1'
#
loop_
_entity.id
_entity.type
_entity.pdbx_description
1 polymer ?
#
loop_
_entity_poly.entity_id
_entity_poly.type
_entity_poly.pdbx_seq_one_letter_code
_entity_poly.pdbx_strand_id
1 'polypeptide(L)' 'MKGNIEEGKMNEGKVGQRVRLISTSKPDAGVKCGDTGTIWHVVASNGVIRVNWDNGARLDLHPEKDRWEALEQA' A
#
# COMPACT_ATOMS: atom_id res chain seq x y z
N MET A 1 -23.29 7.97 -9.73
CA MET A 1 -22.92 7.75 -9.34
C MET A 1 -22.09 7.09 -8.82
N LYS A 2 -21.81 6.71 -8.71
CA LYS A 2 -21.18 6.18 -8.26
C LYS A 2 -19.83 6.13 -8.28
N GLY A 3 -19.03 6.31 -9.15
CA GLY A 3 -17.61 6.30 -9.27
C GLY A 3 -16.90 6.97 -8.17
N ASN A 4 -17.52 7.89 -7.62
CA ASN A 4 -16.87 8.63 -6.57
C ASN A 4 -16.56 7.78 -5.37
N ILE A 5 -17.05 6.60 -5.34
CA ILE A 5 -16.79 5.75 -4.22
C ILE A 5 -15.32 5.40 -4.13
N GLU A 6 -14.63 5.42 -5.23
CA GLU A 6 -13.24 5.06 -5.22
C GLU A 6 -12.40 5.94 -4.35
N GLU A 7 -12.86 7.11 -4.08
CA GLU A 7 -12.05 8.00 -3.29
C GLU A 7 -11.75 7.45 -1.93
N GLY A 8 -12.73 6.81 -1.33
CA GLY A 8 -12.51 6.27 -0.02
C GLY A 8 -11.68 5.02 -0.02
N LYS A 9 -11.28 4.57 -1.19
CA LYS A 9 -10.59 3.32 -1.28
C LYS A 9 -9.11 3.44 -1.50
N MET A 10 -8.58 4.61 -1.34
CA MET A 10 -7.17 4.80 -1.55
C MET A 10 -6.33 3.90 -0.70
N ASN A 11 -6.77 3.64 0.53
CA ASN A 11 -5.99 2.85 1.46
C ASN A 11 -6.41 1.41 1.51
N GLU A 12 -7.28 1.00 0.60
CA GLU A 12 -7.62 -0.40 0.53
C GLU A 12 -6.58 -1.14 -0.25
N GLY A 13 -6.37 -2.39 0.08
CA GLY A 13 -5.39 -3.20 -0.61
C GLY A 13 -5.99 -4.51 -1.04
N LYS A 14 -5.55 -4.98 -2.20
CA LYS A 14 -5.92 -6.28 -2.70
C LYS A 14 -4.67 -7.00 -3.14
N VAL A 15 -4.62 -8.28 -2.89
CA VAL A 15 -3.48 -9.09 -3.34
C VAL A 15 -3.34 -8.92 -4.85
N GLY A 16 -2.12 -8.63 -5.28
CA GLY A 16 -1.83 -8.40 -6.68
C GLY A 16 -1.87 -6.94 -7.10
N GLN A 17 -2.34 -6.07 -6.22
CA GLN A 17 -2.44 -4.65 -6.53
C GLN A 17 -1.08 -3.98 -6.43
N ARG A 18 -0.78 -3.11 -7.39
CA ARG A 18 0.43 -2.28 -7.32
C ARG A 18 0.12 -1.06 -6.47
N VAL A 19 1.09 -0.67 -5.68
CA VAL A 19 0.92 0.48 -4.79
C VAL A 19 2.16 1.34 -4.82
N ARG A 20 1.98 2.59 -4.45
CA ARG A 20 3.08 3.54 -4.29
C ARG A 20 2.98 4.14 -2.91
N LEU A 21 4.11 4.19 -2.22
CA LEU A 21 4.14 4.72 -0.87
C LEU A 21 4.03 6.24 -0.90
N ILE A 22 3.14 6.77 -0.09
CA ILE A 22 3.00 8.22 0.08
C ILE A 22 3.75 8.66 1.32
N SER A 23 3.52 7.98 2.43
CA SER A 23 4.24 8.29 3.65
C SER A 23 4.23 7.06 4.55
N THR A 24 5.24 6.98 5.41
CA THR A 24 5.33 5.85 6.33
C THR A 24 5.82 6.34 7.68
N SER A 25 5.40 5.63 8.71
CA SER A 25 5.88 5.89 10.07
C SER A 25 7.22 5.24 10.32
N LYS A 26 7.75 4.49 9.36
CA LYS A 26 9.01 3.77 9.54
C LYS A 26 9.98 4.13 8.42
N PRO A 27 10.56 5.31 8.47
CA PRO A 27 11.44 5.75 7.38
C PRO A 27 12.70 4.91 7.25
N ASP A 28 13.04 4.17 8.30
CA ASP A 28 14.25 3.35 8.27
C ASP A 28 14.05 1.98 7.65
N ALA A 29 12.86 1.69 7.16
CA ALA A 29 12.57 0.37 6.64
C ALA A 29 13.12 0.15 5.23
N GLY A 30 13.72 1.16 4.63
CA GLY A 30 14.30 1.01 3.31
C GLY A 30 13.34 1.34 2.18
N VAL A 31 12.16 1.85 2.50
CA VAL A 31 11.17 2.26 1.53
C VAL A 31 10.95 3.74 1.69
N LYS A 32 10.94 4.46 0.58
CA LYS A 32 10.79 5.90 0.59
C LYS A 32 9.51 6.30 -0.10
N CYS A 33 9.07 7.50 0.20
CA CYS A 33 7.96 8.10 -0.51
C CYS A 33 8.22 8.00 -2.01
N GLY A 34 7.26 7.45 -2.74
CA GLY A 34 7.39 7.25 -4.16
C GLY A 34 7.80 5.85 -4.58
N ASP A 35 8.26 5.05 -3.65
CA ASP A 35 8.61 3.67 -3.98
C ASP A 35 7.36 2.87 -4.27
N THR A 36 7.51 1.86 -5.13
CA THR A 36 6.37 1.05 -5.56
C THR A 36 6.59 -0.40 -5.20
N GLY A 37 5.49 -1.12 -5.14
CA GLY A 37 5.53 -2.54 -4.85
C GLY A 37 4.21 -3.20 -5.20
N THR A 38 4.12 -4.48 -4.88
CA THR A 38 2.93 -5.28 -5.16
C THR A 38 2.44 -5.90 -3.85
N ILE A 39 1.17 -5.77 -3.59
CA ILE A 39 0.58 -6.39 -2.41
C ILE A 39 0.52 -7.89 -2.64
N TRP A 40 1.04 -8.65 -1.69
CA TRP A 40 0.97 -10.09 -1.81
C TRP A 40 0.14 -10.73 -0.70
N HIS A 41 -0.22 -9.97 0.32
CA HIS A 41 -1.03 -10.52 1.41
C HIS A 41 -1.68 -9.40 2.19
N VAL A 42 -2.90 -9.63 2.64
CA VAL A 42 -3.61 -8.71 3.51
C VAL A 42 -4.00 -9.48 4.76
N VAL A 43 -3.56 -8.98 5.90
CA VAL A 43 -3.85 -9.65 7.17
C VAL A 43 -5.24 -9.25 7.62
N ALA A 44 -6.15 -10.21 7.65
CA ALA A 44 -7.55 -9.91 7.91
C ALA A 44 -7.79 -9.39 9.32
N SER A 45 -6.99 -9.85 10.27
CA SER A 45 -7.28 -9.53 11.67
C SER A 45 -7.00 -8.08 12.01
N ASN A 46 -6.06 -7.43 11.32
CA ASN A 46 -5.69 -6.06 11.65
C ASN A 46 -5.58 -5.15 10.45
N GLY A 47 -5.83 -5.68 9.26
CA GLY A 47 -5.80 -4.86 8.06
C GLY A 47 -4.42 -4.50 7.55
N VAL A 48 -3.38 -5.07 8.12
CA VAL A 48 -2.02 -4.79 7.67
C VAL A 48 -1.84 -5.32 6.26
N ILE A 49 -1.21 -4.52 5.41
CA ILE A 49 -0.98 -4.84 4.01
C ILE A 49 0.47 -5.24 3.84
N ARG A 50 0.70 -6.44 3.34
CA ARG A 50 2.05 -6.91 3.11
C ARG A 50 2.42 -6.70 1.66
N VAL A 51 3.50 -5.99 1.44
CA VAL A 51 3.90 -5.53 0.12
C VAL A 51 5.27 -6.08 -0.20
N ASN A 52 5.40 -6.54 -1.42
CA ASN A 52 6.67 -6.94 -1.99
C ASN A 52 7.19 -5.73 -2.75
N TRP A 53 8.07 -4.97 -2.13
CA TRP A 53 8.56 -3.73 -2.70
C TRP A 53 9.55 -4.01 -3.82
N ASP A 54 9.50 -3.18 -4.86
CA ASP A 54 10.32 -3.41 -6.04
C ASP A 54 11.81 -3.35 -5.73
N ASN A 55 12.18 -2.59 -4.71
CA ASN A 55 13.59 -2.49 -4.34
C ASN A 55 14.04 -3.59 -3.39
N GLY A 56 13.18 -4.56 -3.13
CA GLY A 56 13.53 -5.66 -2.24
C GLY A 56 13.34 -5.40 -0.78
N ALA A 57 12.92 -4.20 -0.40
CA ALA A 57 12.72 -3.87 0.99
C ALA A 57 11.50 -4.60 1.54
N ARG A 58 11.43 -4.66 2.85
CA ARG A 58 10.31 -5.28 3.53
C ARG A 58 9.68 -4.26 4.45
N LEU A 59 8.47 -3.88 4.15
CA LEU A 59 7.71 -2.95 4.96
C LEU A 59 6.25 -3.29 4.82
N ASP A 60 5.60 -3.52 5.94
CA ASP A 60 4.16 -3.74 5.94
C ASP A 60 3.49 -2.40 6.12
N LEU A 61 2.39 -2.21 5.41
CA LEU A 61 1.65 -0.96 5.49
C LEU A 61 0.55 -1.09 6.53
N HIS A 62 0.52 -0.13 7.44
CA HIS A 62 -0.49 -0.10 8.50
C HIS A 62 -1.50 0.99 8.13
N PRO A 63 -2.76 0.64 7.92
CA PRO A 63 -3.75 1.61 7.44
C PRO A 63 -3.84 2.87 8.27
N GLU A 64 -3.52 2.79 9.55
CA GLU A 64 -3.64 3.96 10.42
C GLU A 64 -2.39 4.80 10.48
N LYS A 65 -1.25 4.26 10.06
CA LYS A 65 0.02 4.94 10.23
C LYS A 65 0.70 5.29 8.93
N ASP A 66 0.40 4.52 7.90
CA ASP A 66 1.07 4.67 6.62
C ASP A 66 0.06 5.08 5.57
N ARG A 67 0.55 5.75 4.53
CA ARG A 67 -0.31 6.15 3.44
C ARG A 67 0.29 5.68 2.15
N TRP A 68 -0.56 5.18 1.29
CA TRP A 68 -0.14 4.70 -0.02
C TRP A 68 -1.29 4.90 -0.98
N GLU A 69 -0.99 4.81 -2.25
CA GLU A 69 -2.04 4.88 -3.26
C GLU A 69 -1.96 3.64 -4.14
N ALA A 70 -3.11 3.19 -4.58
CA ALA A 70 -3.19 2.09 -5.50
C ALA A 70 -2.86 2.59 -6.89
N LEU A 71 -2.00 1.87 -7.60
CA LEU A 71 -1.64 2.24 -8.95
C LEU A 71 -2.55 1.50 -9.91
N GLU A 72 -3.08 2.23 -10.86
CA GLU A 72 -3.90 1.62 -11.88
C GLU A 72 -3.07 0.73 -12.75
N GLN A 73 -3.62 -0.38 -13.12
CA GLN A 73 -2.95 -1.28 -14.03
C GLN A 73 -3.72 -1.31 -15.32
N ALA A 74 -3.04 -0.96 -16.36
CA ALA A 74 -3.68 -0.91 -17.66
C ALA A 74 -3.86 -2.28 -18.25
#